data_dcbe11482bd20f6d87f3189742e1e0f9
#
_entry.id   dcbe11482bd20f6d87f3189742e1e0f9
#
_cell.length_a   1.000
_cell.length_b   1.000
_cell.length_c   1.000
_cell.angle_alpha   90.00
_cell.angle_beta   90.00
_cell.angle_gamma   90.00
#
_symmetry.space_group_name_H-M   'P 1'
#
loop_
_entity.id
_entity.type
_entity.pdbx_description
1 polymer ?
#
loop_
_entity_poly.entity_id
_entity_poly.type
_entity_poly.pdbx_seq_one_letter_code
_entity_poly.pdbx_strand_id
1 'polypeptide(L)'
;MLEEFFERLAADKRSRGNPLVVHLSPFAASLTESGYADATIRSKLWLLTDFGSWVGRSGQAVRDLDERLGEKFFAARRRRGRIHRGNRETVTQFLDHLRERNFISGKPPLDESPLGGILARYEKHLRSERGLATATVINYLPFVRKFLVGRFGEGPFPVEEVRSCDISAFALGHAHTMSCGRAQLMTTAFRSFFRFLFQNGELQADLALSVPAVADWRLSTVPKYLTPDEVDRVLGSCDRQTSTGRRDHVVLLLLARLGLRAGEIVALQLDDINWRAGEILIRGKGLLHDRMPLAVDVGKALASYLRVDRPTCTTRRVFVCMKAPRTGFAGPSTVTTIVRRALDRAGLRLAFKGAHVLRHSLATAMLRSGASMGEIGEVLRHRIPRTTEIYAKVDFDGLRSLAHPWPKVGGTQ
;
A
#
# COMPACT_ATOMS: atom_id res chain seq x y z
N MET A 1 11.32 25.77 -24.03
CA MET A 1 12.30 24.89 -23.31
C MET A 1 12.28 23.43 -23.74
N LEU A 2 11.11 22.74 -23.84
CA LEU A 2 11.04 21.39 -24.42
C LEU A 2 11.21 21.42 -25.94
N GLU A 3 10.68 22.43 -26.61
CA GLU A 3 10.87 22.67 -28.05
C GLU A 3 12.37 22.76 -28.40
N GLU A 4 13.10 23.57 -27.67
CA GLU A 4 14.57 23.69 -27.81
C GLU A 4 15.31 22.35 -27.61
N PHE A 5 14.81 21.50 -26.71
CA PHE A 5 15.36 20.15 -26.56
C PHE A 5 15.15 19.32 -27.84
N PHE A 6 13.95 19.36 -28.43
CA PHE A 6 13.65 18.60 -29.65
C PHE A 6 14.39 19.17 -30.87
N GLU A 7 14.57 20.48 -30.97
CA GLU A 7 15.42 21.11 -32.00
C GLU A 7 16.87 20.64 -31.89
N ARG A 8 17.44 20.66 -30.70
CA ARG A 8 18.79 20.12 -30.45
C ARG A 8 18.88 18.63 -30.72
N LEU A 9 17.86 17.86 -30.37
CA LEU A 9 17.82 16.44 -30.66
C LEU A 9 17.78 16.15 -32.16
N ALA A 10 17.04 16.93 -32.92
CA ALA A 10 16.98 16.83 -34.39
C ALA A 10 18.34 17.16 -35.05
N ALA A 11 19.09 18.12 -34.48
CA ALA A 11 20.43 18.49 -34.94
C ALA A 11 21.54 17.51 -34.49
N ASP A 12 21.29 16.68 -33.46
CA ASP A 12 22.30 15.75 -32.92
C ASP A 12 22.48 14.51 -33.82
N LYS A 13 23.73 14.26 -34.21
CA LYS A 13 24.10 13.03 -34.95
C LYS A 13 23.69 11.73 -34.23
N ARG A 14 23.49 11.77 -32.91
CA ARG A 14 23.04 10.62 -32.09
C ARG A 14 21.58 10.26 -32.34
N SER A 15 20.78 11.15 -32.89
CA SER A 15 19.39 10.89 -33.26
C SER A 15 19.26 10.15 -34.60
N ARG A 16 20.28 10.18 -35.45
CA ARG A 16 20.30 9.45 -36.71
C ARG A 16 20.36 7.95 -36.44
N GLY A 17 19.30 7.23 -36.85
CA GLY A 17 19.16 5.78 -36.61
C GLY A 17 18.70 5.40 -35.20
N ASN A 18 18.23 6.35 -34.40
CA ASN A 18 17.62 6.08 -33.11
C ASN A 18 16.11 5.79 -33.28
N PRO A 19 15.66 4.53 -33.10
CA PRO A 19 14.28 4.13 -33.38
C PRO A 19 13.28 4.70 -32.37
N LEU A 20 13.75 5.26 -31.23
CA LEU A 20 12.88 5.77 -30.18
C LEU A 20 12.51 7.25 -30.30
N VAL A 21 13.16 8.01 -31.19
CA VAL A 21 12.97 9.46 -31.32
C VAL A 21 11.51 9.84 -31.53
N VAL A 22 10.80 9.12 -32.38
CA VAL A 22 9.37 9.39 -32.67
C VAL A 22 8.46 9.20 -31.47
N HIS A 23 8.89 8.46 -30.45
CA HIS A 23 8.13 8.18 -29.25
C HIS A 23 8.45 9.14 -28.09
N LEU A 24 9.54 9.93 -28.20
CA LEU A 24 9.97 10.80 -27.11
C LEU A 24 9.04 12.00 -26.90
N SER A 25 8.50 12.60 -27.98
CA SER A 25 7.59 13.76 -27.87
C SER A 25 6.26 13.36 -27.19
N PRO A 26 5.56 12.29 -27.60
CA PRO A 26 4.37 11.82 -26.88
C PRO A 26 4.65 11.45 -25.42
N PHE A 27 5.81 10.88 -25.12
CA PHE A 27 6.20 10.57 -23.74
C PHE A 27 6.46 11.84 -22.92
N ALA A 28 7.12 12.85 -23.49
CA ALA A 28 7.32 14.14 -22.83
C ALA A 28 5.98 14.79 -22.46
N ALA A 29 4.98 14.76 -23.37
CA ALA A 29 3.63 15.24 -23.08
C ALA A 29 3.00 14.52 -21.90
N SER A 30 3.08 13.18 -21.85
CA SER A 30 2.55 12.40 -20.71
C SER A 30 3.25 12.70 -19.40
N LEU A 31 4.54 12.99 -19.42
CA LEU A 31 5.29 13.42 -18.23
C LEU A 31 4.85 14.82 -17.76
N THR A 32 4.58 15.73 -18.69
CA THR A 32 4.07 17.08 -18.38
C THR A 32 2.68 16.98 -17.74
N GLU A 33 1.78 16.17 -18.30
CA GLU A 33 0.46 15.88 -17.71
C GLU A 33 0.57 15.25 -16.31
N SER A 34 1.58 14.39 -16.09
CA SER A 34 1.90 13.81 -14.79
C SER A 34 2.53 14.81 -13.82
N GLY A 35 2.80 16.05 -14.25
CA GLY A 35 3.30 17.16 -13.43
C GLY A 35 4.80 17.15 -13.17
N TYR A 36 5.60 16.49 -14.00
CA TYR A 36 7.06 16.58 -13.93
C TYR A 36 7.56 17.96 -14.33
N ALA A 37 8.59 18.45 -13.64
CA ALA A 37 9.27 19.68 -14.00
C ALA A 37 10.10 19.50 -15.31
N ASP A 38 10.17 20.52 -16.15
CA ASP A 38 10.89 20.52 -17.44
C ASP A 38 12.32 20.01 -17.34
N ALA A 39 13.05 20.38 -16.28
CA ALA A 39 14.41 19.90 -16.05
C ALA A 39 14.46 18.38 -15.86
N THR A 40 13.46 17.81 -15.15
CA THR A 40 13.34 16.37 -14.94
C THR A 40 12.95 15.66 -16.23
N ILE A 41 12.03 16.23 -16.99
CA ILE A 41 11.61 15.70 -18.31
C ILE A 41 12.83 15.64 -19.23
N ARG A 42 13.57 16.73 -19.35
CA ARG A 42 14.82 16.76 -20.17
C ARG A 42 15.81 15.69 -19.74
N SER A 43 16.05 15.53 -18.44
CA SER A 43 16.96 14.49 -17.94
C SER A 43 16.51 13.09 -18.32
N LYS A 44 15.20 12.81 -18.23
CA LYS A 44 14.61 11.55 -18.66
C LYS A 44 14.73 11.33 -20.16
N LEU A 45 14.46 12.35 -20.97
CA LEU A 45 14.56 12.28 -22.42
C LEU A 45 16.00 12.04 -22.88
N TRP A 46 17.01 12.69 -22.25
CA TRP A 46 18.43 12.42 -22.55
C TRP A 46 18.80 10.96 -22.29
N LEU A 47 18.35 10.40 -21.16
CA LEU A 47 18.57 8.98 -20.88
C LEU A 47 17.95 8.09 -21.95
N LEU A 48 16.72 8.40 -22.39
CA LEU A 48 16.02 7.63 -23.42
C LEU A 48 16.64 7.80 -24.80
N THR A 49 17.22 8.96 -25.10
CA THR A 49 18.01 9.16 -26.31
C THR A 49 19.24 8.25 -26.33
N ASP A 50 19.96 8.16 -25.20
CA ASP A 50 21.09 7.24 -25.05
C ASP A 50 20.62 5.76 -25.18
N PHE A 51 19.48 5.43 -24.56
CA PHE A 51 18.87 4.09 -24.66
C PHE A 51 18.52 3.75 -26.11
N GLY A 52 17.82 4.65 -26.80
CA GLY A 52 17.42 4.42 -28.19
C GLY A 52 18.62 4.31 -29.14
N SER A 53 19.68 5.12 -28.91
CA SER A 53 20.90 4.98 -29.68
C SER A 53 21.62 3.66 -29.43
N TRP A 54 21.53 3.10 -28.22
CA TRP A 54 22.03 1.77 -27.91
C TRP A 54 21.18 0.68 -28.57
N VAL A 55 19.85 0.79 -28.54
CA VAL A 55 18.91 -0.12 -29.21
C VAL A 55 19.18 -0.16 -30.71
N GLY A 56 19.30 1.00 -31.36
CA GLY A 56 19.60 1.08 -32.80
C GLY A 56 20.91 0.38 -33.17
N ARG A 57 21.98 0.58 -32.37
CA ARG A 57 23.27 -0.12 -32.60
C ARG A 57 23.19 -1.62 -32.34
N SER A 58 22.28 -2.07 -31.49
CA SER A 58 22.08 -3.48 -31.16
C SER A 58 21.17 -4.20 -32.18
N GLY A 59 20.69 -3.51 -33.22
CA GLY A 59 19.81 -4.07 -34.26
C GLY A 59 18.44 -4.53 -33.76
N GLN A 60 18.02 -4.05 -32.57
CA GLN A 60 16.74 -4.44 -31.97
C GLN A 60 15.60 -3.56 -32.51
N ALA A 61 14.46 -4.18 -32.83
CA ALA A 61 13.27 -3.43 -33.21
C ALA A 61 12.53 -2.88 -31.98
N VAL A 62 11.78 -1.77 -32.15
CA VAL A 62 11.01 -1.17 -31.06
C VAL A 62 10.01 -2.16 -30.46
N ARG A 63 9.37 -2.98 -31.30
CA ARG A 63 8.39 -3.99 -30.86
C ARG A 63 8.95 -5.06 -29.91
N ASP A 64 10.28 -5.25 -29.91
CA ASP A 64 10.98 -6.26 -29.12
C ASP A 64 11.52 -5.70 -27.78
N LEU A 65 11.21 -4.42 -27.48
CA LEU A 65 11.66 -3.78 -26.25
C LEU A 65 10.95 -4.37 -25.05
N ASP A 66 11.75 -4.76 -24.06
CA ASP A 66 11.30 -5.30 -22.78
C ASP A 66 12.22 -4.85 -21.61
N GLU A 67 11.89 -5.26 -20.41
CA GLU A 67 12.68 -5.01 -19.22
C GLU A 67 14.07 -5.66 -19.28
N ARG A 68 14.20 -6.81 -19.96
CA ARG A 68 15.49 -7.54 -20.11
C ARG A 68 16.46 -6.71 -20.96
N LEU A 69 15.97 -6.08 -22.02
CA LEU A 69 16.78 -5.16 -22.84
C LEU A 69 17.16 -3.91 -22.04
N GLY A 70 16.26 -3.38 -21.23
CA GLY A 70 16.56 -2.30 -20.29
C GLY A 70 17.70 -2.67 -19.34
N GLU A 71 17.70 -3.86 -18.75
CA GLU A 71 18.80 -4.32 -17.88
C GLU A 71 20.11 -4.52 -18.63
N LYS A 72 20.09 -5.05 -19.87
CA LYS A 72 21.29 -5.14 -20.73
C LYS A 72 21.89 -3.76 -21.02
N PHE A 73 21.05 -2.77 -21.32
CA PHE A 73 21.49 -1.38 -21.47
C PHE A 73 22.14 -0.85 -20.21
N PHE A 74 21.54 -1.06 -19.03
CA PHE A 74 22.15 -0.63 -17.78
C PHE A 74 23.44 -1.37 -17.44
N ALA A 75 23.54 -2.65 -17.77
CA ALA A 75 24.77 -3.41 -17.61
C ALA A 75 25.90 -2.83 -18.48
N ALA A 76 25.60 -2.50 -19.75
CA ALA A 76 26.54 -1.85 -20.66
C ALA A 76 26.93 -0.43 -20.19
N ARG A 77 25.94 0.34 -19.66
CA ARG A 77 26.18 1.70 -19.17
C ARG A 77 26.98 1.71 -17.85
N ARG A 78 26.82 0.73 -16.97
CA ARG A 78 27.56 0.63 -15.69
C ARG A 78 29.09 0.62 -15.91
N ARG A 79 29.56 0.09 -17.03
CA ARG A 79 30.97 0.10 -17.39
C ARG A 79 31.50 1.50 -17.72
N ARG A 80 30.61 2.48 -17.98
CA ARG A 80 30.94 3.86 -18.39
C ARG A 80 30.63 4.93 -17.36
N GLY A 81 29.94 4.59 -16.25
CA GLY A 81 29.59 5.58 -15.22
C GLY A 81 28.53 5.11 -14.22
N ARG A 82 28.21 5.99 -13.25
CA ARG A 82 27.21 5.74 -12.22
C ARG A 82 25.80 5.71 -12.81
N ILE A 83 25.02 4.69 -12.42
CA ILE A 83 23.58 4.60 -12.69
C ILE A 83 22.83 5.14 -11.48
N HIS A 84 22.03 6.17 -11.67
CA HIS A 84 21.12 6.67 -10.64
C HIS A 84 19.87 5.80 -10.55
N ARG A 85 19.30 5.65 -9.34
CA ARG A 85 18.09 4.86 -9.11
C ARG A 85 16.93 5.25 -10.04
N GLY A 86 16.75 6.55 -10.30
CA GLY A 86 15.71 7.08 -11.18
C GLY A 86 15.86 6.71 -12.66
N ASN A 87 17.05 6.23 -13.09
CA ASN A 87 17.29 5.86 -14.48
C ASN A 87 16.48 4.60 -14.88
N ARG A 88 16.44 3.58 -14.02
CA ARG A 88 15.66 2.37 -14.24
C ARG A 88 14.17 2.69 -14.28
N GLU A 89 13.71 3.48 -13.33
CA GLU A 89 12.33 3.96 -13.29
C GLU A 89 11.91 4.67 -14.58
N THR A 90 12.81 5.48 -15.15
CA THR A 90 12.55 6.19 -16.41
C THR A 90 12.36 5.24 -17.59
N VAL A 91 13.22 4.21 -17.71
CA VAL A 91 13.08 3.21 -18.79
C VAL A 91 11.80 2.41 -18.60
N THR A 92 11.48 1.98 -17.37
CA THR A 92 10.23 1.26 -17.06
C THR A 92 9.01 2.12 -17.42
N GLN A 93 8.96 3.39 -17.01
CA GLN A 93 7.87 4.31 -17.37
C GLN A 93 7.72 4.49 -18.88
N PHE A 94 8.82 4.52 -19.60
CA PHE A 94 8.80 4.63 -21.06
C PHE A 94 8.28 3.36 -21.71
N LEU A 95 8.71 2.17 -21.25
CA LEU A 95 8.20 0.89 -21.74
C LEU A 95 6.69 0.76 -21.46
N ASP A 96 6.22 1.16 -20.28
CA ASP A 96 4.79 1.15 -19.94
C ASP A 96 4.01 2.09 -20.85
N HIS A 97 4.54 3.29 -21.15
CA HIS A 97 3.95 4.22 -22.11
C HIS A 97 3.85 3.65 -23.54
N LEU A 98 4.88 2.91 -23.98
CA LEU A 98 4.85 2.24 -25.30
C LEU A 98 3.81 1.10 -25.34
N ARG A 99 3.61 0.38 -24.22
CA ARG A 99 2.58 -0.66 -24.07
C ARG A 99 1.17 -0.08 -24.12
N GLU A 100 0.92 0.98 -23.40
CA GLU A 100 -0.37 1.68 -23.37
C GLU A 100 -0.79 2.13 -24.78
N ARG A 101 0.19 2.41 -25.65
CA ARG A 101 -0.01 2.79 -27.04
C ARG A 101 0.10 1.65 -28.05
N ASN A 102 0.23 0.42 -27.58
CA ASN A 102 0.36 -0.80 -28.38
C ASN A 102 1.57 -0.83 -29.36
N PHE A 103 2.64 -0.09 -29.03
CA PHE A 103 3.89 -0.16 -29.82
C PHE A 103 4.76 -1.35 -29.47
N ILE A 104 4.65 -1.84 -28.25
CA ILE A 104 5.33 -3.05 -27.77
C ILE A 104 4.32 -4.01 -27.16
N SER A 105 4.65 -5.29 -27.15
CA SER A 105 3.81 -6.33 -26.55
C SER A 105 3.56 -6.08 -25.06
N GLY A 106 2.45 -6.62 -24.56
CA GLY A 106 2.14 -6.59 -23.13
C GLY A 106 3.32 -7.10 -22.32
N LYS A 107 3.38 -6.71 -21.06
CA LYS A 107 4.44 -7.14 -20.15
C LYS A 107 4.49 -8.68 -20.15
N PRO A 108 5.63 -9.30 -20.51
CA PRO A 108 5.74 -10.76 -20.44
C PRO A 108 5.42 -11.19 -19.00
N PRO A 109 4.88 -12.40 -18.80
CA PRO A 109 4.69 -12.91 -17.45
C PRO A 109 6.00 -12.74 -16.67
N LEU A 110 5.93 -12.14 -15.50
CA LEU A 110 7.07 -11.64 -14.70
C LEU A 110 8.10 -12.71 -14.38
N ASP A 111 7.75 -13.99 -14.59
CA ASP A 111 8.56 -15.13 -14.22
C ASP A 111 8.11 -16.35 -15.06
N GLU A 112 8.86 -16.66 -16.11
CA GLU A 112 8.63 -17.86 -16.96
C GLU A 112 9.19 -19.13 -16.29
N SER A 113 9.74 -19.02 -15.09
CA SER A 113 10.20 -20.19 -14.33
C SER A 113 9.02 -21.07 -13.93
N PRO A 114 9.24 -22.37 -13.67
CA PRO A 114 8.22 -23.25 -13.11
C PRO A 114 7.54 -22.67 -11.86
N LEU A 115 8.30 -21.98 -11.00
CA LEU A 115 7.78 -21.28 -9.85
C LEU A 115 6.84 -20.11 -10.23
N GLY A 116 7.26 -19.31 -11.20
CA GLY A 116 6.44 -18.23 -11.75
C GLY A 116 5.12 -18.73 -12.28
N GLY A 117 5.12 -19.86 -12.99
CA GLY A 117 3.91 -20.50 -13.50
C GLY A 117 2.94 -20.92 -12.39
N ILE A 118 3.42 -21.55 -11.32
CA ILE A 118 2.60 -21.94 -10.16
C ILE A 118 2.01 -20.69 -9.49
N LEU A 119 2.85 -19.69 -9.22
CA LEU A 119 2.41 -18.46 -8.55
C LEU A 119 1.42 -17.67 -9.39
N ALA A 120 1.59 -17.62 -10.71
CA ALA A 120 0.67 -16.92 -11.62
C ALA A 120 -0.71 -17.61 -11.66
N ARG A 121 -0.78 -18.95 -11.71
CA ARG A 121 -2.03 -19.71 -11.61
C ARG A 121 -2.73 -19.46 -10.28
N TYR A 122 -1.98 -19.51 -9.19
CA TYR A 122 -2.52 -19.22 -7.86
C TYR A 122 -2.99 -17.76 -7.72
N GLU A 123 -2.24 -16.78 -8.24
CA GLU A 123 -2.67 -15.39 -8.27
C GLU A 123 -3.96 -15.20 -9.05
N LYS A 124 -4.10 -15.82 -10.22
CA LYS A 124 -5.31 -15.82 -11.03
C LYS A 124 -6.50 -16.37 -10.23
N HIS A 125 -6.32 -17.53 -9.58
CA HIS A 125 -7.34 -18.12 -8.70
C HIS A 125 -7.78 -17.14 -7.59
N LEU A 126 -6.82 -16.54 -6.88
CA LEU A 126 -7.14 -15.60 -5.80
C LEU A 126 -7.92 -14.37 -6.30
N ARG A 127 -7.56 -13.83 -7.48
CA ARG A 127 -8.19 -12.62 -8.05
C ARG A 127 -9.54 -12.92 -8.69
N SER A 128 -9.57 -13.89 -9.61
CA SER A 128 -10.71 -14.11 -10.49
C SER A 128 -11.76 -15.03 -9.87
N GLU A 129 -11.36 -16.08 -9.16
CA GLU A 129 -12.29 -17.07 -8.60
C GLU A 129 -12.68 -16.73 -7.15
N ARG A 130 -11.70 -16.28 -6.35
CA ARG A 130 -11.93 -15.92 -4.95
C ARG A 130 -12.27 -14.44 -4.74
N GLY A 131 -12.12 -13.58 -5.74
CA GLY A 131 -12.42 -12.15 -5.66
C GLY A 131 -11.63 -11.41 -4.58
N LEU A 132 -10.42 -11.89 -4.23
CA LEU A 132 -9.65 -11.29 -3.15
C LEU A 132 -9.04 -9.94 -3.57
N ALA A 133 -9.04 -9.02 -2.62
CA ALA A 133 -8.41 -7.71 -2.81
C ALA A 133 -6.92 -7.85 -3.14
N THR A 134 -6.41 -6.99 -4.02
CA THR A 134 -5.01 -6.94 -4.45
C THR A 134 -4.03 -6.97 -3.28
N ALA A 135 -4.31 -6.24 -2.20
CA ALA A 135 -3.48 -6.23 -1.00
C ALA A 135 -3.36 -7.62 -0.34
N THR A 136 -4.41 -8.43 -0.36
CA THR A 136 -4.39 -9.81 0.17
C THR A 136 -3.50 -10.69 -0.70
N VAL A 137 -3.66 -10.59 -2.02
CA VAL A 137 -2.85 -11.35 -2.99
C VAL A 137 -1.36 -11.04 -2.84
N ILE A 138 -1.00 -9.74 -2.79
CA ILE A 138 0.39 -9.29 -2.58
C ILE A 138 0.98 -9.83 -1.28
N ASN A 139 0.17 -10.02 -0.25
CA ASN A 139 0.64 -10.56 1.02
C ASN A 139 0.75 -12.09 1.03
N TYR A 140 -0.04 -12.82 0.25
CA TYR A 140 -0.03 -14.28 0.23
C TYR A 140 1.11 -14.86 -0.61
N LEU A 141 1.31 -14.33 -1.82
CA LEU A 141 2.30 -14.86 -2.77
C LEU A 141 3.73 -14.97 -2.21
N PRO A 142 4.26 -14.00 -1.43
CA PRO A 142 5.59 -14.11 -0.87
C PRO A 142 5.78 -15.28 0.11
N PHE A 143 4.74 -15.65 0.85
CA PHE A 143 4.81 -16.81 1.75
C PHE A 143 4.86 -18.12 0.98
N VAL A 144 4.02 -18.25 -0.05
CA VAL A 144 4.00 -19.42 -0.93
C VAL A 144 5.35 -19.56 -1.68
N ARG A 145 5.85 -18.47 -2.27
CA ARG A 145 7.16 -18.43 -2.91
C ARG A 145 8.27 -18.91 -1.95
N LYS A 146 8.29 -18.35 -0.73
CA LYS A 146 9.31 -18.69 0.26
C LYS A 146 9.24 -20.16 0.69
N PHE A 147 8.04 -20.72 0.80
CA PHE A 147 7.85 -22.14 1.10
C PHE A 147 8.37 -23.03 -0.03
N LEU A 148 7.95 -22.77 -1.27
CA LEU A 148 8.34 -23.58 -2.42
C LEU A 148 9.86 -23.55 -2.66
N VAL A 149 10.46 -22.36 -2.62
CA VAL A 149 11.93 -22.21 -2.75
C VAL A 149 12.65 -22.88 -1.58
N GLY A 150 12.14 -22.75 -0.36
CA GLY A 150 12.75 -23.39 0.82
C GLY A 150 12.68 -24.91 0.79
N ARG A 151 11.65 -25.50 0.16
CA ARG A 151 11.48 -26.95 0.06
C ARG A 151 12.21 -27.57 -1.13
N PHE A 152 12.20 -26.90 -2.30
CA PHE A 152 12.67 -27.44 -3.56
C PHE A 152 13.90 -26.73 -4.15
N GLY A 153 14.34 -25.62 -3.59
CA GLY A 153 15.41 -24.80 -4.15
C GLY A 153 14.92 -23.96 -5.35
N GLU A 154 15.71 -23.94 -6.42
CA GLU A 154 15.38 -23.13 -7.62
C GLU A 154 14.56 -23.92 -8.68
N GLY A 155 14.10 -25.10 -8.35
CA GLY A 155 13.22 -25.94 -9.19
C GLY A 155 13.87 -27.26 -9.59
N PRO A 156 13.12 -28.22 -10.14
CA PRO A 156 11.67 -28.22 -10.34
C PRO A 156 10.86 -28.19 -9.06
N PHE A 157 9.55 -27.90 -9.17
CA PHE A 157 8.64 -27.79 -8.02
C PHE A 157 7.56 -28.90 -8.09
N PRO A 158 7.88 -30.14 -7.76
CA PRO A 158 6.92 -31.25 -7.72
C PRO A 158 6.00 -31.06 -6.49
N VAL A 159 4.94 -30.30 -6.65
CA VAL A 159 4.03 -29.95 -5.56
C VAL A 159 3.31 -31.19 -4.99
N GLU A 160 3.17 -32.24 -5.77
CA GLU A 160 2.64 -33.55 -5.38
C GLU A 160 3.50 -34.26 -4.34
N GLU A 161 4.78 -33.93 -4.23
CA GLU A 161 5.70 -34.51 -3.23
C GLU A 161 5.64 -33.80 -1.86
N VAL A 162 4.88 -32.69 -1.76
CA VAL A 162 4.74 -31.95 -0.50
C VAL A 162 3.98 -32.80 0.51
N ARG A 163 4.55 -32.93 1.71
CA ARG A 163 3.98 -33.66 2.85
C ARG A 163 3.58 -32.75 3.98
N SER A 164 2.69 -33.22 4.85
CA SER A 164 2.25 -32.49 6.04
C SER A 164 3.41 -32.06 6.95
N CYS A 165 4.46 -32.90 7.04
CA CYS A 165 5.67 -32.57 7.83
C CYS A 165 6.42 -31.36 7.26
N ASP A 166 6.50 -31.19 5.94
CA ASP A 166 7.16 -30.04 5.29
C ASP A 166 6.47 -28.73 5.68
N ILE A 167 5.12 -28.75 5.68
CA ILE A 167 4.30 -27.59 6.05
C ILE A 167 4.49 -27.23 7.51
N SER A 168 4.44 -28.24 8.40
CA SER A 168 4.59 -28.05 9.83
C SER A 168 6.00 -27.56 10.18
N ALA A 169 7.04 -28.16 9.60
CA ALA A 169 8.42 -27.77 9.80
C ALA A 169 8.66 -26.31 9.35
N PHE A 170 8.14 -25.94 8.16
CA PHE A 170 8.26 -24.57 7.68
C PHE A 170 7.52 -23.56 8.56
N ALA A 171 6.27 -23.89 8.94
CA ALA A 171 5.46 -23.02 9.78
C ALA A 171 6.11 -22.80 11.16
N LEU A 172 6.56 -23.86 11.81
CA LEU A 172 7.24 -23.78 13.11
C LEU A 172 8.57 -23.04 13.00
N GLY A 173 9.37 -23.34 11.98
CA GLY A 173 10.66 -22.69 11.76
C GLY A 173 10.58 -21.17 11.50
N HIS A 174 9.43 -20.67 11.05
CA HIS A 174 9.28 -19.25 10.70
C HIS A 174 8.34 -18.47 11.63
N ALA A 175 7.36 -19.13 12.27
CA ALA A 175 6.35 -18.46 13.07
C ALA A 175 6.94 -17.64 14.22
N HIS A 176 7.97 -18.16 14.91
CA HIS A 176 8.61 -17.49 16.03
C HIS A 176 9.45 -16.26 15.63
N THR A 177 9.82 -16.13 14.35
CA THR A 177 10.56 -14.97 13.83
C THR A 177 9.63 -13.83 13.39
N MET A 178 8.32 -14.02 13.50
CA MET A 178 7.30 -13.09 13.02
C MET A 178 6.39 -12.62 14.17
N SER A 179 5.69 -11.49 13.94
CA SER A 179 4.56 -11.16 14.82
C SER A 179 3.44 -12.18 14.65
N CYS A 180 2.63 -12.41 15.71
CA CYS A 180 1.50 -13.34 15.70
C CYS A 180 0.58 -13.12 14.48
N GLY A 181 0.15 -11.88 14.20
CA GLY A 181 -0.69 -11.57 13.04
C GLY A 181 -0.03 -11.89 11.69
N ARG A 182 1.30 -11.78 11.58
CA ARG A 182 2.01 -12.16 10.34
C ARG A 182 2.13 -13.68 10.21
N ALA A 183 2.30 -14.39 11.31
CA ALA A 183 2.30 -15.85 11.33
C ALA A 183 0.91 -16.40 10.98
N GLN A 184 -0.17 -15.80 11.48
CA GLN A 184 -1.55 -16.13 11.10
C GLN A 184 -1.82 -15.88 9.62
N LEU A 185 -1.30 -14.76 9.08
CA LEU A 185 -1.42 -14.46 7.66
C LEU A 185 -0.70 -15.51 6.80
N MET A 186 0.48 -15.95 7.22
CA MET A 186 1.23 -17.03 6.58
C MET A 186 0.44 -18.35 6.58
N THR A 187 -0.09 -18.79 7.72
CA THR A 187 -0.88 -20.02 7.78
C THR A 187 -2.18 -19.93 6.98
N THR A 188 -2.79 -18.75 6.92
CA THR A 188 -3.97 -18.51 6.07
C THR A 188 -3.61 -18.59 4.59
N ALA A 189 -2.47 -18.03 4.18
CA ALA A 189 -1.99 -18.12 2.81
C ALA A 189 -1.72 -19.59 2.41
N PHE A 190 -1.11 -20.38 3.31
CA PHE A 190 -0.88 -21.81 3.07
C PHE A 190 -2.16 -22.62 2.96
N ARG A 191 -3.12 -22.44 3.87
CA ARG A 191 -4.44 -23.10 3.74
C ARG A 191 -5.10 -22.77 2.41
N SER A 192 -5.03 -21.52 1.99
CA SER A 192 -5.56 -21.10 0.69
C SER A 192 -4.82 -21.75 -0.48
N PHE A 193 -3.49 -21.82 -0.43
CA PHE A 193 -2.67 -22.38 -1.49
C PHE A 193 -2.82 -23.90 -1.63
N PHE A 194 -2.77 -24.65 -0.51
CA PHE A 194 -2.91 -26.11 -0.55
C PHE A 194 -4.33 -26.52 -0.94
N ARG A 195 -5.35 -25.76 -0.55
CA ARG A 195 -6.71 -25.98 -1.03
C ARG A 195 -6.83 -25.73 -2.53
N PHE A 196 -6.19 -24.70 -3.06
CA PHE A 196 -6.10 -24.45 -4.50
C PHE A 196 -5.46 -25.63 -5.24
N LEU A 197 -4.31 -26.15 -4.78
CA LEU A 197 -3.65 -27.30 -5.39
C LEU A 197 -4.52 -28.56 -5.35
N PHE A 198 -5.18 -28.82 -4.22
CA PHE A 198 -6.08 -29.96 -4.07
C PHE A 198 -7.30 -29.86 -5.00
N GLN A 199 -7.92 -28.68 -5.08
CA GLN A 199 -9.07 -28.45 -5.97
C GLN A 199 -8.73 -28.57 -7.46
N ASN A 200 -7.47 -28.31 -7.83
CA ASN A 200 -6.98 -28.51 -9.20
C ASN A 200 -6.44 -29.92 -9.47
N GLY A 201 -6.55 -30.86 -8.52
CA GLY A 201 -6.08 -32.23 -8.68
C GLY A 201 -4.56 -32.40 -8.64
N GLU A 202 -3.82 -31.38 -8.23
CA GLU A 202 -2.36 -31.43 -8.11
C GLU A 202 -1.91 -32.12 -6.80
N LEU A 203 -2.82 -32.30 -5.86
CA LEU A 203 -2.62 -33.03 -4.60
C LEU A 203 -3.67 -34.11 -4.43
N GLN A 204 -3.26 -35.29 -3.93
CA GLN A 204 -4.18 -36.41 -3.65
C GLN A 204 -4.98 -36.22 -2.35
N ALA A 205 -4.51 -35.34 -1.44
CA ALA A 205 -5.18 -35.05 -0.17
C ALA A 205 -5.19 -33.55 0.13
N ASP A 206 -6.19 -33.07 0.86
CA ASP A 206 -6.27 -31.66 1.29
C ASP A 206 -5.25 -31.36 2.40
N LEU A 207 -4.05 -30.96 2.00
CA LEU A 207 -2.99 -30.55 2.92
C LEU A 207 -3.29 -29.24 3.67
N ALA A 208 -4.34 -28.51 3.31
CA ALA A 208 -4.78 -27.33 4.06
C ALA A 208 -5.15 -27.67 5.53
N LEU A 209 -5.59 -28.90 5.76
CA LEU A 209 -5.91 -29.41 7.10
C LEU A 209 -4.65 -29.61 7.98
N SER A 210 -3.51 -29.86 7.35
CA SER A 210 -2.22 -30.05 8.05
C SER A 210 -1.52 -28.74 8.43
N VAL A 211 -2.04 -27.59 7.98
CA VAL A 211 -1.46 -26.28 8.30
C VAL A 211 -1.74 -25.95 9.78
N PRO A 212 -0.71 -25.79 10.63
CA PRO A 212 -0.90 -25.56 12.05
C PRO A 212 -1.66 -24.24 12.32
N ALA A 213 -2.43 -24.23 13.40
CA ALA A 213 -3.04 -23.01 13.89
C ALA A 213 -2.01 -22.18 14.68
N VAL A 214 -1.98 -20.88 14.44
CA VAL A 214 -1.21 -19.94 15.28
C VAL A 214 -2.15 -19.41 16.34
N ALA A 215 -1.83 -19.68 17.60
CA ALA A 215 -2.62 -19.17 18.72
C ALA A 215 -2.63 -17.63 18.70
N ASP A 216 -3.82 -17.08 18.75
CA ASP A 216 -4.04 -15.65 18.94
C ASP A 216 -4.84 -15.46 20.22
N TRP A 217 -4.15 -15.04 21.25
CA TRP A 217 -4.81 -14.64 22.48
C TRP A 217 -5.51 -13.31 22.22
N ARG A 218 -6.69 -13.44 21.70
CA ARG A 218 -7.56 -12.31 21.40
C ARG A 218 -7.66 -11.43 22.63
N LEU A 219 -7.56 -10.14 22.44
CA LEU A 219 -7.55 -9.20 23.54
C LEU A 219 -6.31 -9.28 24.47
N SER A 220 -5.23 -9.97 24.12
CA SER A 220 -3.99 -9.98 24.94
C SER A 220 -3.32 -8.61 25.07
N THR A 221 -3.55 -7.72 24.11
CA THR A 221 -2.98 -6.37 24.11
C THR A 221 -4.03 -5.30 24.41
N VAL A 222 -3.62 -4.25 25.14
CA VAL A 222 -4.42 -3.03 25.32
C VAL A 222 -4.28 -2.14 24.08
N PRO A 223 -5.36 -1.56 23.56
CA PRO A 223 -5.28 -0.60 22.47
C PRO A 223 -4.32 0.54 22.83
N LYS A 224 -3.40 0.83 21.92
CA LYS A 224 -2.50 1.97 22.08
C LYS A 224 -3.20 3.21 21.56
N TYR A 225 -3.38 4.18 22.41
CA TYR A 225 -4.04 5.45 22.11
C TYR A 225 -3.20 6.62 22.60
N LEU A 226 -3.53 7.80 22.11
CA LEU A 226 -3.00 9.08 22.53
C LEU A 226 -4.02 9.78 23.44
N THR A 227 -3.54 10.55 24.41
CA THR A 227 -4.38 11.47 25.16
C THR A 227 -4.90 12.59 24.25
N PRO A 228 -5.99 13.30 24.62
CA PRO A 228 -6.47 14.44 23.85
C PRO A 228 -5.39 15.48 23.55
N ASP A 229 -4.56 15.84 24.54
CA ASP A 229 -3.45 16.80 24.36
C ASP A 229 -2.39 16.30 23.38
N GLU A 230 -2.09 14.98 23.40
CA GLU A 230 -1.16 14.37 22.45
C GLU A 230 -1.74 14.35 21.03
N VAL A 231 -3.05 14.11 20.88
CA VAL A 231 -3.73 14.21 19.58
C VAL A 231 -3.63 15.64 19.04
N ASP A 232 -3.89 16.64 19.86
CA ASP A 232 -3.81 18.05 19.46
C ASP A 232 -2.38 18.47 19.12
N ARG A 233 -1.37 17.98 19.85
CA ARG A 233 0.05 18.13 19.49
C ARG A 233 0.38 17.53 18.14
N VAL A 234 -0.15 16.34 17.84
CA VAL A 234 0.05 15.68 16.55
C VAL A 234 -0.61 16.47 15.42
N LEU A 235 -1.84 16.94 15.61
CA LEU A 235 -2.56 17.79 14.65
C LEU A 235 -1.83 19.13 14.43
N GLY A 236 -1.32 19.74 15.50
CA GLY A 236 -0.54 20.98 15.46
C GLY A 236 0.87 20.84 14.86
N SER A 237 1.40 19.62 14.76
CA SER A 237 2.76 19.37 14.26
C SER A 237 2.93 19.57 12.75
N CYS A 238 1.84 19.75 12.01
CA CYS A 238 1.90 19.99 10.58
C CYS A 238 2.22 21.46 10.27
N ASP A 239 3.22 21.67 9.41
CA ASP A 239 3.52 22.99 8.89
C ASP A 239 2.47 23.42 7.86
N ARG A 240 1.46 24.17 8.32
CA ARG A 240 0.35 24.65 7.48
C ARG A 240 0.74 25.76 6.51
N GLN A 241 1.98 26.23 6.51
CA GLN A 241 2.48 27.16 5.50
C GLN A 241 2.80 26.43 4.20
N THR A 242 3.02 25.12 4.24
CA THR A 242 3.31 24.30 3.06
C THR A 242 2.07 23.54 2.58
N SER A 243 1.94 23.39 1.26
CA SER A 243 0.87 22.57 0.64
C SER A 243 0.89 21.11 1.11
N THR A 244 2.08 20.55 1.33
CA THR A 244 2.23 19.20 1.89
C THR A 244 1.71 19.14 3.32
N GLY A 245 2.05 20.13 4.14
CA GLY A 245 1.62 20.16 5.54
C GLY A 245 0.11 20.37 5.68
N ARG A 246 -0.51 21.21 4.85
CA ARG A 246 -1.98 21.36 4.82
C ARG A 246 -2.67 20.08 4.40
N ARG A 247 -2.19 19.39 3.37
CA ARG A 247 -2.68 18.06 2.98
C ARG A 247 -2.57 17.05 4.14
N ASP A 248 -1.40 16.96 4.74
CA ASP A 248 -1.12 16.00 5.81
C ASP A 248 -1.99 16.30 7.05
N HIS A 249 -2.22 17.58 7.35
CA HIS A 249 -3.14 18.00 8.43
C HIS A 249 -4.57 17.50 8.19
N VAL A 250 -5.10 17.61 6.96
CA VAL A 250 -6.44 17.07 6.64
C VAL A 250 -6.48 15.56 6.82
N VAL A 251 -5.43 14.84 6.38
CA VAL A 251 -5.33 13.39 6.59
C VAL A 251 -5.39 13.03 8.07
N LEU A 252 -4.68 13.77 8.92
CA LEU A 252 -4.67 13.56 10.37
C LEU A 252 -6.03 13.88 11.01
N LEU A 253 -6.70 14.95 10.56
CA LEU A 253 -8.05 15.29 11.02
C LEU A 253 -9.07 14.19 10.69
N LEU A 254 -9.03 13.65 9.47
CA LEU A 254 -9.91 12.55 9.07
C LEU A 254 -9.70 11.29 9.94
N LEU A 255 -8.46 10.99 10.31
CA LEU A 255 -8.14 9.89 11.22
C LEU A 255 -8.61 10.16 12.64
N ALA A 256 -8.36 11.37 13.16
CA ALA A 256 -8.58 11.71 14.56
C ALA A 256 -10.05 12.08 14.87
N ARG A 257 -10.76 12.75 13.95
CA ARG A 257 -12.15 13.25 14.18
C ARG A 257 -13.21 12.30 13.62
N LEU A 258 -12.95 11.65 12.49
CA LEU A 258 -13.90 10.74 11.85
C LEU A 258 -13.50 9.26 11.99
N GLY A 259 -12.35 8.98 12.58
CA GLY A 259 -11.88 7.60 12.79
C GLY A 259 -11.71 6.79 11.50
N LEU A 260 -11.41 7.44 10.37
CA LEU A 260 -11.24 6.76 9.10
C LEU A 260 -10.06 5.77 9.13
N ARG A 261 -10.19 4.68 8.37
CA ARG A 261 -9.05 3.77 8.14
C ARG A 261 -8.13 4.35 7.07
N ALA A 262 -6.83 4.05 7.16
CA ALA A 262 -5.85 4.50 6.16
C ALA A 262 -6.26 4.16 4.72
N GLY A 263 -6.84 2.98 4.49
CA GLY A 263 -7.33 2.57 3.18
C GLY A 263 -8.54 3.38 2.69
N GLU A 264 -9.43 3.80 3.60
CA GLU A 264 -10.58 4.64 3.30
C GLU A 264 -10.13 6.04 2.84
N ILE A 265 -9.12 6.61 3.50
CA ILE A 265 -8.50 7.89 3.10
C ILE A 265 -7.88 7.80 1.70
N VAL A 266 -7.15 6.72 1.41
CA VAL A 266 -6.56 6.49 0.08
C VAL A 266 -7.63 6.34 -1.00
N ALA A 267 -8.75 5.69 -0.66
CA ALA A 267 -9.85 5.45 -1.59
C ALA A 267 -10.73 6.65 -1.85
N LEU A 268 -10.72 7.67 -0.98
CA LEU A 268 -11.61 8.82 -1.03
C LEU A 268 -11.51 9.58 -2.36
N GLN A 269 -12.65 9.88 -2.97
CA GLN A 269 -12.77 10.60 -4.22
C GLN A 269 -13.45 11.96 -4.02
N LEU A 270 -13.27 12.87 -4.99
CA LEU A 270 -13.89 14.19 -4.95
C LEU A 270 -15.42 14.11 -4.90
N ASP A 271 -16.00 13.12 -5.59
CA ASP A 271 -17.45 12.88 -5.65
C ASP A 271 -18.03 12.30 -4.36
N ASP A 272 -17.19 11.84 -3.44
CA ASP A 272 -17.62 11.30 -2.17
C ASP A 272 -17.96 12.41 -1.14
N ILE A 273 -17.69 13.69 -1.46
CA ILE A 273 -17.92 14.81 -0.57
C ILE A 273 -19.18 15.56 -0.99
N ASN A 274 -20.22 15.46 -0.19
CA ASN A 274 -21.44 16.24 -0.38
C ASN A 274 -21.39 17.53 0.45
N TRP A 275 -20.90 18.60 -0.15
CA TRP A 275 -20.75 19.90 0.51
C TRP A 275 -22.07 20.53 0.97
N ARG A 276 -23.17 20.27 0.22
CA ARG A 276 -24.49 20.82 0.57
C ARG A 276 -25.10 20.15 1.76
N ALA A 277 -25.01 18.82 1.83
CA ALA A 277 -25.52 18.04 2.94
C ALA A 277 -24.54 18.05 4.14
N GLY A 278 -23.28 18.47 3.97
CA GLY A 278 -22.27 18.37 5.00
C GLY A 278 -21.91 16.91 5.33
N GLU A 279 -21.86 16.05 4.31
CA GLU A 279 -21.62 14.61 4.45
C GLU A 279 -20.44 14.14 3.62
N ILE A 280 -19.83 13.05 4.07
CA ILE A 280 -18.79 12.33 3.36
C ILE A 280 -19.14 10.86 3.21
N LEU A 281 -19.02 10.34 1.99
CA LEU A 281 -19.22 8.93 1.66
C LEU A 281 -17.91 8.16 1.87
N ILE A 282 -17.92 7.15 2.72
CA ILE A 282 -16.76 6.32 3.02
C ILE A 282 -16.92 4.96 2.33
N ARG A 283 -15.98 4.65 1.46
CA ARG A 283 -15.91 3.37 0.74
C ARG A 283 -15.15 2.35 1.60
N GLY A 284 -15.88 1.46 2.23
CA GLY A 284 -15.34 0.39 3.07
C GLY A 284 -14.89 -0.84 2.29
N LYS A 285 -14.42 -1.86 3.00
CA LYS A 285 -14.05 -3.16 2.43
C LYS A 285 -15.31 -3.88 1.91
N GLY A 286 -15.25 -4.50 0.73
CA GLY A 286 -16.35 -5.29 0.17
C GLY A 286 -17.45 -4.45 -0.48
N LEU A 287 -17.11 -3.31 -1.10
CA LEU A 287 -18.05 -2.41 -1.77
C LEU A 287 -19.10 -1.76 -0.84
N LEU A 288 -18.87 -1.81 0.47
CA LEU A 288 -19.74 -1.18 1.44
C LEU A 288 -19.53 0.34 1.45
N HIS A 289 -20.61 1.07 1.50
CA HIS A 289 -20.63 2.53 1.54
C HIS A 289 -21.34 3.00 2.81
N ASP A 290 -20.67 3.84 3.58
CA ASP A 290 -21.23 4.46 4.77
C ASP A 290 -21.18 5.99 4.62
N ARG A 291 -22.24 6.69 4.98
CA ARG A 291 -22.26 8.15 5.04
C ARG A 291 -21.95 8.62 6.45
N MET A 292 -21.17 9.68 6.55
CA MET A 292 -20.83 10.29 7.82
C MET A 292 -21.01 11.81 7.73
N PRO A 293 -21.40 12.47 8.83
CA PRO A 293 -21.37 13.91 8.88
C PRO A 293 -19.92 14.42 8.78
N LEU A 294 -19.74 15.47 7.99
CA LEU A 294 -18.46 16.13 7.83
C LEU A 294 -18.33 17.22 8.89
N ALA A 295 -17.55 16.98 9.93
CA ALA A 295 -17.29 17.94 10.99
C ALA A 295 -16.76 19.26 10.41
N VAL A 296 -17.15 20.39 10.98
CA VAL A 296 -16.88 21.74 10.44
C VAL A 296 -15.38 22.01 10.27
N ASP A 297 -14.56 21.63 11.25
CA ASP A 297 -13.11 21.78 11.21
C ASP A 297 -12.47 20.94 10.09
N VAL A 298 -12.93 19.70 9.92
CA VAL A 298 -12.50 18.80 8.84
C VAL A 298 -12.92 19.37 7.49
N GLY A 299 -14.18 19.83 7.36
CA GLY A 299 -14.72 20.42 6.14
C GLY A 299 -13.95 21.67 5.70
N LYS A 300 -13.66 22.58 6.64
CA LYS A 300 -12.86 23.78 6.36
C LYS A 300 -11.44 23.46 5.89
N ALA A 301 -10.77 22.54 6.59
CA ALA A 301 -9.41 22.12 6.22
C ALA A 301 -9.38 21.42 4.86
N LEU A 302 -10.37 20.56 4.58
CA LEU A 302 -10.50 19.85 3.33
C LEU A 302 -10.77 20.81 2.15
N ALA A 303 -11.69 21.76 2.34
CA ALA A 303 -11.99 22.78 1.33
C ALA A 303 -10.77 23.65 1.03
N SER A 304 -10.02 24.06 2.06
CA SER A 304 -8.77 24.82 1.88
C SER A 304 -7.76 24.05 1.05
N TYR A 305 -7.50 22.76 1.41
CA TYR A 305 -6.57 21.91 0.65
C TYR A 305 -7.01 21.75 -0.82
N LEU A 306 -8.28 21.47 -1.07
CA LEU A 306 -8.79 21.23 -2.42
C LEU A 306 -8.72 22.47 -3.31
N ARG A 307 -8.99 23.65 -2.74
CA ARG A 307 -9.03 24.92 -3.49
C ARG A 307 -7.65 25.49 -3.76
N VAL A 308 -6.71 25.35 -2.83
CA VAL A 308 -5.43 26.07 -2.86
C VAL A 308 -4.27 25.14 -3.18
N ASP A 309 -4.27 23.94 -2.62
CA ASP A 309 -3.06 23.12 -2.54
C ASP A 309 -3.07 21.86 -3.40
N ARG A 310 -4.26 21.31 -3.65
CA ARG A 310 -4.33 20.06 -4.41
C ARG A 310 -3.83 20.31 -5.83
N PRO A 311 -2.75 19.65 -6.27
CA PRO A 311 -2.23 19.84 -7.60
C PRO A 311 -3.25 19.47 -8.69
N THR A 312 -3.24 20.18 -9.79
CA THR A 312 -3.98 19.78 -10.99
C THR A 312 -3.47 18.44 -11.48
N CYS A 313 -4.38 17.48 -11.67
CA CYS A 313 -4.09 16.12 -12.11
C CYS A 313 -5.38 15.46 -12.62
N THR A 314 -5.25 14.39 -13.38
CA THR A 314 -6.37 13.66 -13.99
C THR A 314 -7.13 12.76 -12.98
N THR A 315 -6.50 12.39 -11.88
CA THR A 315 -7.15 11.51 -10.89
C THR A 315 -8.25 12.22 -10.10
N ARG A 316 -9.34 11.51 -9.84
CA ARG A 316 -10.43 11.98 -8.96
C ARG A 316 -10.19 11.70 -7.48
N ARG A 317 -9.03 11.11 -7.10
CA ARG A 317 -8.67 10.92 -5.69
C ARG A 317 -8.51 12.26 -4.99
N VAL A 318 -9.04 12.36 -3.77
CA VAL A 318 -8.90 13.58 -2.93
C VAL A 318 -7.43 13.84 -2.62
N PHE A 319 -6.74 12.82 -2.12
CA PHE A 319 -5.33 12.95 -1.72
C PHE A 319 -4.40 12.46 -2.82
N VAL A 320 -3.51 13.35 -3.22
CA VAL A 320 -2.54 13.09 -4.29
C VAL A 320 -1.11 13.36 -3.83
N CYS A 321 -0.15 12.76 -4.56
CA CYS A 321 1.25 13.05 -4.37
C CYS A 321 1.56 14.49 -4.79
N MET A 322 2.26 15.24 -3.93
CA MET A 322 2.65 16.64 -4.22
C MET A 322 3.80 16.72 -5.22
N LYS A 323 4.58 15.65 -5.34
CA LYS A 323 5.65 15.49 -6.34
C LYS A 323 5.16 14.57 -7.47
N ALA A 324 5.66 14.80 -8.67
CA ALA A 324 5.39 13.95 -9.82
C ALA A 324 5.87 12.50 -9.60
N PRO A 325 5.12 11.50 -10.10
CA PRO A 325 3.84 11.65 -10.79
C PRO A 325 2.72 12.06 -9.82
N ARG A 326 1.90 13.04 -10.23
CA ARG A 326 0.78 13.56 -9.43
C ARG A 326 -0.42 12.61 -9.47
N THR A 327 -0.22 11.44 -8.90
CA THR A 327 -1.22 10.38 -8.77
C THR A 327 -1.81 10.35 -7.38
N GLY A 328 -2.91 9.60 -7.20
CA GLY A 328 -3.43 9.28 -5.86
C GLY A 328 -2.38 8.55 -5.01
N PHE A 329 -2.57 8.54 -3.70
CA PHE A 329 -1.70 7.77 -2.81
C PHE A 329 -1.65 6.30 -3.23
N ALA A 330 -0.45 5.74 -3.31
CA ALA A 330 -0.23 4.37 -3.76
C ALA A 330 -0.87 3.30 -2.84
N GLY A 331 -1.06 3.64 -1.56
CA GLY A 331 -1.69 2.72 -0.62
C GLY A 331 -1.67 3.22 0.83
N PRO A 332 -2.23 2.42 1.77
CA PRO A 332 -2.36 2.78 3.18
C PRO A 332 -1.04 3.09 3.88
N SER A 333 0.09 2.57 3.37
CA SER A 333 1.44 2.85 3.88
C SER A 333 1.82 4.33 3.78
N THR A 334 1.30 5.05 2.77
CA THR A 334 1.50 6.50 2.62
C THR A 334 0.88 7.25 3.81
N VAL A 335 -0.36 6.93 4.17
CA VAL A 335 -1.05 7.50 5.32
C VAL A 335 -0.32 7.16 6.62
N THR A 336 0.11 5.90 6.79
CA THR A 336 0.92 5.47 7.93
C THR A 336 2.23 6.27 8.05
N THR A 337 2.86 6.58 6.92
CA THR A 337 4.08 7.40 6.90
C THR A 337 3.81 8.85 7.31
N ILE A 338 2.67 9.42 6.90
CA ILE A 338 2.25 10.76 7.33
C ILE A 338 2.07 10.79 8.85
N VAL A 339 1.32 9.83 9.41
CA VAL A 339 1.11 9.72 10.86
C VAL A 339 2.43 9.56 11.61
N ARG A 340 3.31 8.66 11.16
CA ARG A 340 4.61 8.46 11.79
C ARG A 340 5.44 9.75 11.84
N ARG A 341 5.49 10.48 10.73
CA ARG A 341 6.22 11.77 10.67
C ARG A 341 5.59 12.83 11.58
N ALA A 342 4.25 12.84 11.70
CA ALA A 342 3.57 13.76 12.60
C ALA A 342 3.85 13.44 14.08
N LEU A 343 3.84 12.15 14.46
CA LEU A 343 4.22 11.69 15.79
C LEU A 343 5.67 12.05 16.12
N ASP A 344 6.60 11.85 15.17
CA ASP A 344 8.00 12.20 15.34
C ASP A 344 8.19 13.72 15.56
N ARG A 345 7.51 14.57 14.76
CA ARG A 345 7.52 16.04 14.93
C ARG A 345 6.88 16.50 16.26
N ALA A 346 5.83 15.80 16.71
CA ALA A 346 5.22 16.06 18.02
C ALA A 346 6.06 15.58 19.21
N GLY A 347 7.22 14.96 18.98
CA GLY A 347 8.09 14.42 20.01
C GLY A 347 7.56 13.16 20.71
N LEU A 348 6.60 12.45 20.08
CA LEU A 348 5.98 11.27 20.66
C LEU A 348 6.72 9.99 20.22
N ARG A 349 7.40 9.37 21.19
CA ARG A 349 8.14 8.11 20.98
C ARG A 349 7.26 6.93 21.35
N LEU A 350 6.48 6.45 20.39
CA LEU A 350 5.62 5.27 20.57
C LEU A 350 6.30 4.02 20.01
N ALA A 351 6.11 2.88 20.66
CA ALA A 351 6.55 1.57 20.14
C ALA A 351 5.82 1.20 18.82
N PHE A 352 4.61 1.72 18.62
CA PHE A 352 3.80 1.52 17.42
C PHE A 352 3.31 2.85 16.87
N LYS A 353 3.65 3.14 15.61
CA LYS A 353 3.38 4.43 14.94
C LYS A 353 2.49 4.26 13.70
N GLY A 354 1.45 3.43 13.79
CA GLY A 354 0.51 3.18 12.69
C GLY A 354 -0.66 4.17 12.69
N ALA A 355 -1.33 4.29 11.54
CA ALA A 355 -2.51 5.16 11.40
C ALA A 355 -3.66 4.81 12.37
N HIS A 356 -3.73 3.57 12.83
CA HIS A 356 -4.75 3.11 13.78
C HIS A 356 -4.68 3.78 15.15
N VAL A 357 -3.51 4.35 15.54
CA VAL A 357 -3.39 5.00 16.86
C VAL A 357 -4.38 6.14 17.02
N LEU A 358 -4.56 6.99 16.00
CA LEU A 358 -5.52 8.11 16.05
C LEU A 358 -6.97 7.62 16.12
N ARG A 359 -7.30 6.56 15.39
CA ARG A 359 -8.63 5.93 15.45
C ARG A 359 -8.89 5.30 16.82
N HIS A 360 -7.89 4.66 17.44
CA HIS A 360 -8.00 4.14 18.80
C HIS A 360 -8.14 5.28 19.83
N SER A 361 -7.46 6.41 19.60
CA SER A 361 -7.59 7.60 20.45
C SER A 361 -9.01 8.16 20.41
N LEU A 362 -9.63 8.25 19.22
CA LEU A 362 -11.02 8.68 19.09
C LEU A 362 -11.97 7.77 19.88
N ALA A 363 -11.86 6.44 19.67
CA ALA A 363 -12.70 5.48 20.38
C ALA A 363 -12.53 5.56 21.91
N THR A 364 -11.29 5.70 22.38
CA THR A 364 -11.00 5.81 23.81
C THR A 364 -11.54 7.15 24.38
N ALA A 365 -11.45 8.23 23.61
CA ALA A 365 -12.01 9.52 24.01
C ALA A 365 -13.55 9.46 24.10
N MET A 366 -14.21 8.85 23.12
CA MET A 366 -15.67 8.63 23.14
C MET A 366 -16.09 7.80 24.36
N LEU A 367 -15.38 6.69 24.64
CA LEU A 367 -15.67 5.84 25.79
C LEU A 367 -15.56 6.62 27.11
N ARG A 368 -14.49 7.41 27.28
CA ARG A 368 -14.28 8.26 28.47
C ARG A 368 -15.32 9.37 28.60
N SER A 369 -15.92 9.77 27.48
CA SER A 369 -17.04 10.74 27.47
C SER A 369 -18.40 10.06 27.70
N GLY A 370 -18.43 8.75 28.01
CA GLY A 370 -19.64 8.02 28.35
C GLY A 370 -20.36 7.37 27.15
N ALA A 371 -19.77 7.39 25.96
CA ALA A 371 -20.38 6.72 24.81
C ALA A 371 -20.38 5.19 25.00
N SER A 372 -21.50 4.56 24.64
CA SER A 372 -21.63 3.11 24.66
C SER A 372 -20.75 2.42 23.60
N MET A 373 -20.45 1.14 23.80
CA MET A 373 -19.74 0.32 22.81
C MET A 373 -20.46 0.25 21.46
N GLY A 374 -21.82 0.31 21.47
CA GLY A 374 -22.63 0.38 20.25
C GLY A 374 -22.35 1.65 19.46
N GLU A 375 -22.47 2.83 20.09
CA GLU A 375 -22.21 4.14 19.47
C GLU A 375 -20.79 4.25 18.94
N ILE A 376 -19.78 3.78 19.70
CA ILE A 376 -18.39 3.71 19.24
C ILE A 376 -18.28 2.80 18.01
N GLY A 377 -18.96 1.65 18.02
CA GLY A 377 -19.00 0.73 16.89
C GLY A 377 -19.57 1.37 15.63
N GLU A 378 -20.67 2.13 15.76
CA GLU A 378 -21.32 2.85 14.66
C GLU A 378 -20.41 3.95 14.08
N VAL A 379 -19.87 4.82 14.91
CA VAL A 379 -18.96 5.90 14.48
C VAL A 379 -17.73 5.31 13.78
N LEU A 380 -17.19 4.23 14.32
CA LEU A 380 -16.04 3.55 13.72
C LEU A 380 -16.42 2.62 12.57
N ARG A 381 -17.70 2.43 12.29
CA ARG A 381 -18.20 1.53 11.23
C ARG A 381 -17.64 0.11 11.40
N HIS A 382 -17.79 -0.43 12.64
CA HIS A 382 -17.47 -1.82 12.93
C HIS A 382 -18.63 -2.71 12.53
N ARG A 383 -18.43 -3.60 11.55
CA ARG A 383 -19.45 -4.57 11.10
C ARG A 383 -19.67 -5.71 12.09
N ILE A 384 -18.69 -5.98 12.90
CA ILE A 384 -18.71 -7.02 13.91
C ILE A 384 -18.59 -6.33 15.28
N PRO A 385 -19.64 -6.37 16.12
CA PRO A 385 -19.65 -5.72 17.46
C PRO A 385 -18.42 -6.11 18.30
N ARG A 386 -18.02 -7.36 18.20
CA ARG A 386 -16.81 -7.90 18.85
C ARG A 386 -15.51 -7.16 18.50
N THR A 387 -15.46 -6.36 17.43
CA THR A 387 -14.29 -5.54 17.09
C THR A 387 -14.16 -4.33 18.02
N THR A 388 -15.27 -3.89 18.62
CA THR A 388 -15.30 -2.75 19.56
C THR A 388 -14.94 -3.17 20.97
N GLU A 389 -15.10 -4.46 21.34
CA GLU A 389 -14.79 -5.01 22.66
C GLU A 389 -13.35 -4.71 23.14
N ILE A 390 -12.42 -4.49 22.21
CA ILE A 390 -11.04 -4.15 22.57
C ILE A 390 -10.93 -2.88 23.42
N TYR A 391 -11.90 -1.96 23.28
CA TYR A 391 -11.90 -0.71 24.04
C TYR A 391 -12.40 -0.87 25.47
N ALA A 392 -13.12 -1.95 25.82
CA ALA A 392 -13.49 -2.23 27.21
C ALA A 392 -12.27 -2.31 28.14
N LYS A 393 -11.10 -2.68 27.61
CA LYS A 393 -9.85 -2.77 28.37
C LYS A 393 -9.26 -1.43 28.82
N VAL A 394 -9.69 -0.33 28.23
CA VAL A 394 -9.24 1.01 28.60
C VAL A 394 -10.27 1.76 29.43
N ASP A 395 -11.41 1.12 29.70
CA ASP A 395 -12.46 1.60 30.60
C ASP A 395 -12.14 1.18 32.03
N PHE A 396 -11.14 1.81 32.63
CA PHE A 396 -10.74 1.47 33.99
C PHE A 396 -11.82 1.81 35.03
N ASP A 397 -12.63 2.82 34.80
CA ASP A 397 -13.69 3.24 35.72
C ASP A 397 -14.88 2.29 35.67
N GLY A 398 -15.30 1.89 34.48
CA GLY A 398 -16.29 0.84 34.29
C GLY A 398 -15.81 -0.51 34.86
N LEU A 399 -14.55 -0.87 34.63
CA LEU A 399 -13.98 -2.11 35.16
C LEU A 399 -13.86 -2.10 36.69
N ARG A 400 -13.55 -0.97 37.31
CA ARG A 400 -13.51 -0.83 38.80
C ARG A 400 -14.86 -1.09 39.42
N SER A 401 -15.95 -0.66 38.80
CA SER A 401 -17.30 -0.93 39.31
C SER A 401 -17.68 -2.40 39.36
N LEU A 402 -17.01 -3.22 38.51
CA LEU A 402 -17.21 -4.66 38.42
C LEU A 402 -16.18 -5.44 39.28
N ALA A 403 -15.16 -4.78 39.80
CA ALA A 403 -14.14 -5.43 40.59
C ALA A 403 -14.67 -5.84 41.97
N HIS A 404 -14.53 -7.11 42.30
CA HIS A 404 -14.77 -7.57 43.67
C HIS A 404 -13.72 -7.01 44.61
N PRO A 405 -14.09 -6.68 45.88
CA PRO A 405 -13.10 -6.29 46.90
C PRO A 405 -12.06 -7.40 47.06
N TRP A 406 -10.81 -7.01 47.20
CA TRP A 406 -9.75 -7.98 47.47
C TRP A 406 -10.06 -8.76 48.73
N PRO A 407 -9.94 -10.11 48.74
CA PRO A 407 -10.15 -10.90 49.94
C PRO A 407 -9.29 -10.34 51.10
N LYS A 408 -9.91 -9.95 52.18
CA LYS A 408 -9.17 -9.60 53.39
C LYS A 408 -8.49 -10.87 53.85
N VAL A 409 -7.17 -10.90 53.89
CA VAL A 409 -6.41 -11.96 54.49
C VAL A 409 -6.92 -12.06 55.93
N GLY A 410 -7.55 -13.17 56.26
CA GLY A 410 -8.13 -13.37 57.59
C GLY A 410 -7.08 -13.13 58.67
N GLY A 411 -7.32 -12.11 59.51
CA GLY A 411 -6.54 -12.00 60.71
C GLY A 411 -6.74 -13.26 61.54
N THR A 412 -5.68 -13.99 61.77
CA THR A 412 -5.61 -15.00 62.79
C THR A 412 -6.04 -14.39 64.14
N GLN A 413 -7.17 -14.83 64.71
CA GLN A 413 -7.43 -14.73 66.13
C GLN A 413 -6.45 -15.62 66.92
#